data_594d76374bd65b6c5db5ecbd9e8aabaa
#
_entry.id   594d76374bd65b6c5db5ecbd9e8aabaa
#
_cell.length_a   1.000
_cell.length_b   1.000
_cell.length_c   1.000
_cell.angle_alpha   90.00
_cell.angle_beta   90.00
_cell.angle_gamma   90.00
#
_symmetry.space_group_name_H-M   'P 1'
#
loop_
_entity.id
_entity.type
_entity.pdbx_description
1 polymer ?
#
loop_
_entity_poly.entity_id
_entity_poly.type
_entity_poly.pdbx_seq_one_letter_code
_entity_poly.pdbx_strand_id
1 'polypeptide(L)'
;MIELKQSPVIFDEETHSYRLDDNRLLGITGLIHSILGLGVYPDANDYVKDYAIPRAGSRGPAVHHAIQTYDQLGIRQTTQTVRTRYGCNERLNLRYEDETWDVTNELDAYIRHLENFVPIANELTVSDNKRYASQIDNVWQYKETGGIWLVDTKTNNVKFYPTCGYFNSNYFASGEEALKEYLSWQLSIYAELFEFENPGLKVEGLACNWLRDNEDDFWIIERKPSELVWALLETDYFLSANGPVYFHPDPSIFGVRSETTPPSLPIENDVTPIIPPHMIDFLAEKLKRYQDAKSEYEDAKETIERIMREHEIKSYDFGPFKATIAADSETKTFDSTRFKADHADLYADYITSKLKKGGLNVKIK
;
A
#
# COMPACT_ATOMS: atom_id res chain seq x y z
N MET A 1 25.23 -5.31 23.64
CA MET A 1 24.20 -4.43 23.06
C MET A 1 24.17 -4.73 21.57
N ILE A 2 22.99 -4.99 21.02
CA ILE A 2 22.84 -5.23 19.58
C ILE A 2 23.06 -3.90 18.88
N GLU A 3 23.96 -3.89 17.89
CA GLU A 3 24.20 -2.70 17.06
C GLU A 3 23.39 -2.85 15.78
N LEU A 4 22.46 -1.91 15.55
CA LEU A 4 21.64 -1.85 14.36
C LEU A 4 22.28 -0.93 13.32
N LYS A 5 22.27 -1.36 12.08
CA LYS A 5 22.70 -0.53 10.97
C LYS A 5 21.66 0.56 10.73
N GLN A 6 22.13 1.80 10.63
CA GLN A 6 21.30 2.92 10.25
C GLN A 6 21.06 2.93 8.74
N SER A 7 19.80 3.06 8.33
CA SER A 7 19.46 3.24 6.92
C SER A 7 20.05 4.56 6.39
N PRO A 8 20.57 4.60 5.17
CA PRO A 8 20.96 5.86 4.53
C PRO A 8 19.74 6.71 4.08
N VAL A 9 18.54 6.17 4.21
CA VAL A 9 17.29 6.84 3.82
C VAL A 9 16.94 7.94 4.82
N ILE A 10 16.63 9.12 4.30
CA ILE A 10 16.17 10.26 5.08
C ILE A 10 14.63 10.23 5.11
N PHE A 11 14.07 10.23 6.30
CA PHE A 11 12.64 10.45 6.50
C PHE A 11 12.37 11.94 6.72
N ASP A 12 11.44 12.47 5.94
CA ASP A 12 10.93 13.83 6.09
C ASP A 12 9.58 13.75 6.82
N GLU A 13 9.58 14.16 8.08
CA GLU A 13 8.42 14.10 8.96
C GLU A 13 7.29 15.04 8.50
N GLU A 14 7.62 16.21 7.96
CA GLU A 14 6.61 17.20 7.53
C GLU A 14 5.80 16.71 6.33
N THR A 15 6.48 16.08 5.37
CA THR A 15 5.85 15.55 4.16
C THR A 15 5.52 14.06 4.26
N HIS A 16 5.91 13.41 5.35
CA HIS A 16 5.82 11.98 5.58
C HIS A 16 6.35 11.18 4.37
N SER A 17 7.57 11.51 3.96
CA SER A 17 8.18 10.93 2.76
C SER A 17 9.60 10.47 3.00
N TYR A 18 10.00 9.45 2.26
CA TYR A 18 11.32 8.84 2.32
C TYR A 18 12.15 9.23 1.12
N ARG A 19 13.42 9.54 1.32
CA ARG A 19 14.37 9.89 0.26
C ARG A 19 15.70 9.19 0.44
N LEU A 20 16.22 8.69 -0.66
CA LEU A 20 17.59 8.23 -0.77
C LEU A 20 18.27 9.06 -1.86
N ASP A 21 19.22 9.91 -1.48
CA ASP A 21 19.77 10.95 -2.34
C ASP A 21 18.63 11.81 -2.94
N ASP A 22 18.55 11.92 -4.26
CA ASP A 22 17.50 12.66 -4.98
C ASP A 22 16.25 11.83 -5.26
N ASN A 23 16.24 10.54 -4.90
CA ASN A 23 15.14 9.64 -5.21
C ASN A 23 14.14 9.57 -4.06
N ARG A 24 12.86 9.72 -4.38
CA ARG A 24 11.77 9.45 -3.43
C ARG A 24 11.45 7.97 -3.42
N LEU A 25 11.40 7.38 -2.22
CA LEU A 25 11.03 5.99 -2.00
C LEU A 25 9.54 5.86 -1.64
N LEU A 26 8.98 4.68 -1.90
CA LEU A 26 7.58 4.35 -1.56
C LEU A 26 7.48 3.94 -0.09
N GLY A 27 6.48 4.50 0.58
CA GLY A 27 6.10 4.05 1.92
C GLY A 27 5.26 2.76 1.87
N ILE A 28 5.53 1.83 2.77
CA ILE A 28 4.84 0.52 2.83
C ILE A 28 3.35 0.64 3.13
N THR A 29 2.94 1.61 3.95
CA THR A 29 1.52 1.89 4.21
C THR A 29 0.74 2.16 2.92
N GLY A 30 1.31 3.01 2.04
CA GLY A 30 0.70 3.32 0.75
C GLY A 30 0.59 2.10 -0.16
N LEU A 31 1.61 1.23 -0.15
CA LEU A 31 1.62 -0.04 -0.87
C LEU A 31 0.47 -0.95 -0.42
N ILE A 32 0.34 -1.18 0.89
CA ILE A 32 -0.72 -2.03 1.45
C ILE A 32 -2.10 -1.49 1.12
N HIS A 33 -2.30 -0.17 1.23
CA HIS A 33 -3.56 0.46 0.86
C HIS A 33 -3.87 0.29 -0.63
N SER A 34 -2.91 0.52 -1.52
CA SER A 34 -3.14 0.53 -2.96
C SER A 34 -3.32 -0.87 -3.57
N ILE A 35 -2.59 -1.87 -3.08
CA ILE A 35 -2.61 -3.22 -3.65
C ILE A 35 -3.57 -4.15 -2.91
N LEU A 36 -3.55 -4.11 -1.57
CA LEU A 36 -4.39 -5.00 -0.78
C LEU A 36 -5.74 -4.36 -0.39
N GLY A 37 -5.85 -3.05 -0.51
CA GLY A 37 -7.06 -2.31 -0.11
C GLY A 37 -7.34 -2.34 1.39
N LEU A 38 -6.37 -2.70 2.21
CA LEU A 38 -6.53 -2.77 3.67
C LEU A 38 -6.36 -1.39 4.31
N GLY A 39 -7.09 -1.12 5.39
CA GLY A 39 -6.99 0.12 6.16
C GLY A 39 -7.58 1.36 5.47
N VAL A 40 -8.38 1.19 4.43
CA VAL A 40 -8.99 2.27 3.66
C VAL A 40 -10.42 2.53 4.14
N TYR A 41 -10.80 3.80 4.26
CA TYR A 41 -12.13 4.25 4.68
C TYR A 41 -12.92 4.79 3.47
N PRO A 42 -13.53 3.94 2.63
CA PRO A 42 -14.13 4.36 1.36
C PRO A 42 -15.34 5.27 1.55
N ASP A 43 -16.20 4.96 2.52
CA ASP A 43 -17.51 5.59 2.71
C ASP A 43 -17.49 6.79 3.66
N ALA A 44 -16.30 7.24 4.08
CA ALA A 44 -16.19 8.39 4.97
C ALA A 44 -16.63 9.67 4.25
N ASN A 45 -17.57 10.41 4.85
CA ASN A 45 -17.97 11.73 4.35
C ASN A 45 -16.90 12.80 4.60
N ASP A 46 -17.08 13.99 4.03
CA ASP A 46 -16.10 15.07 4.10
C ASP A 46 -15.75 15.50 5.53
N TYR A 47 -16.74 15.57 6.42
CA TYR A 47 -16.47 15.90 7.83
C TYR A 47 -15.57 14.85 8.48
N VAL A 48 -15.85 13.58 8.23
CA VAL A 48 -15.03 12.47 8.77
C VAL A 48 -13.62 12.53 8.20
N LYS A 49 -13.46 12.73 6.89
CA LYS A 49 -12.15 12.81 6.22
C LYS A 49 -11.35 14.05 6.65
N ASP A 50 -12.02 15.20 6.75
CA ASP A 50 -11.34 16.48 6.97
C ASP A 50 -11.11 16.81 8.44
N TYR A 51 -11.88 16.20 9.35
CA TYR A 51 -11.82 16.54 10.77
C TYR A 51 -11.68 15.33 11.69
N ALA A 52 -12.60 14.35 11.62
CA ALA A 52 -12.64 13.28 12.62
C ALA A 52 -11.43 12.33 12.49
N ILE A 53 -11.05 11.93 11.27
CA ILE A 53 -9.88 11.09 11.03
C ILE A 53 -8.58 11.82 11.39
N PRO A 54 -8.30 13.05 10.93
CA PRO A 54 -7.11 13.79 11.35
C PRO A 54 -6.97 13.94 12.85
N ARG A 55 -8.07 14.31 13.54
CA ARG A 55 -8.05 14.43 14.99
C ARG A 55 -7.78 13.10 15.69
N ALA A 56 -8.47 12.04 15.30
CA ALA A 56 -8.23 10.72 15.87
C ALA A 56 -6.81 10.23 15.57
N GLY A 57 -6.30 10.54 14.37
CA GLY A 57 -4.95 10.21 13.94
C GLY A 57 -3.86 10.93 14.73
N SER A 58 -4.10 12.14 15.25
CA SER A 58 -3.11 12.87 16.04
C SER A 58 -2.81 12.25 17.41
N ARG A 59 -3.68 11.36 17.91
CA ARG A 59 -3.42 10.59 19.13
C ARG A 59 -2.26 9.61 18.95
N GLY A 60 -2.15 8.95 17.78
CA GLY A 60 -1.05 8.04 17.49
C GLY A 60 0.31 8.68 17.71
N PRO A 61 0.69 9.76 16.99
CA PRO A 61 1.93 10.49 17.23
C PRO A 61 2.14 10.93 18.69
N ALA A 62 1.08 11.33 19.39
CA ALA A 62 1.19 11.69 20.80
C ALA A 62 1.65 10.50 21.66
N VAL A 63 1.10 9.32 21.43
CA VAL A 63 1.52 8.08 22.12
C VAL A 63 2.95 7.70 21.73
N HIS A 64 3.29 7.73 20.43
CA HIS A 64 4.64 7.42 19.94
C HIS A 64 5.70 8.35 20.56
N HIS A 65 5.45 9.67 20.63
CA HIS A 65 6.38 10.61 21.28
C HIS A 65 6.57 10.31 22.76
N ALA A 66 5.51 9.95 23.49
CA ALA A 66 5.61 9.58 24.89
C ALA A 66 6.43 8.30 25.09
N ILE A 67 6.22 7.28 24.25
CA ILE A 67 6.97 6.01 24.24
C ILE A 67 8.44 6.28 23.94
N GLN A 68 8.74 7.02 22.87
CA GLN A 68 10.11 7.34 22.48
C GLN A 68 10.84 8.11 23.60
N THR A 69 10.18 9.08 24.22
CA THR A 69 10.74 9.84 25.34
C THR A 69 11.05 8.93 26.53
N TYR A 70 10.15 7.99 26.83
CA TYR A 70 10.36 7.02 27.90
C TYR A 70 11.52 6.08 27.60
N ASP A 71 11.59 5.51 26.41
CA ASP A 71 12.64 4.54 26.04
C ASP A 71 14.03 5.17 26.00
N GLN A 72 14.14 6.40 25.49
CA GLN A 72 15.41 7.09 25.34
C GLN A 72 15.90 7.75 26.63
N LEU A 73 15.01 8.29 27.44
CA LEU A 73 15.33 9.16 28.57
C LEU A 73 14.85 8.63 29.92
N GLY A 74 14.00 7.62 29.96
CA GLY A 74 13.33 7.14 31.16
C GLY A 74 12.29 8.13 31.73
N ILE A 75 11.87 9.12 30.94
CA ILE A 75 10.96 10.18 31.39
C ILE A 75 9.53 9.83 31.02
N ARG A 76 8.63 9.80 32.00
CA ARG A 76 7.19 9.63 31.80
C ARG A 76 6.54 10.97 31.46
N GLN A 77 6.53 11.32 30.18
CA GLN A 77 5.86 12.52 29.69
C GLN A 77 4.47 12.16 29.17
N THR A 78 3.47 12.29 30.03
CA THR A 78 2.10 11.80 29.76
C THR A 78 1.19 12.81 29.06
N THR A 79 1.62 14.08 28.95
CA THR A 79 0.90 15.10 28.18
C THR A 79 1.72 15.42 26.92
N GLN A 80 1.10 15.23 25.77
CA GLN A 80 1.73 15.46 24.47
C GLN A 80 0.90 16.42 23.63
N THR A 81 1.58 17.34 22.95
CA THR A 81 0.93 18.26 22.00
C THR A 81 1.43 17.95 20.60
N VAL A 82 0.49 17.71 19.70
CA VAL A 82 0.76 17.32 18.31
C VAL A 82 0.10 18.33 17.37
N ARG A 83 0.88 18.84 16.42
CA ARG A 83 0.37 19.72 15.37
C ARG A 83 -0.39 18.89 14.33
N THR A 84 -1.70 19.10 14.29
CA THR A 84 -2.62 18.31 13.46
C THR A 84 -3.05 19.12 12.24
N ARG A 85 -2.99 18.49 11.09
CA ARG A 85 -3.45 19.06 9.82
C ARG A 85 -4.89 18.65 9.55
N TYR A 86 -5.77 19.63 9.39
CA TYR A 86 -7.18 19.45 9.06
C TYR A 86 -7.49 19.92 7.64
N GLY A 87 -8.56 19.37 7.07
CA GLY A 87 -9.07 19.74 5.75
C GLY A 87 -8.40 19.00 4.61
N CYS A 88 -8.77 19.37 3.38
CA CYS A 88 -8.32 18.74 2.15
C CYS A 88 -7.68 19.76 1.21
N ASN A 89 -6.53 19.39 0.61
CA ASN A 89 -5.84 20.22 -0.38
C ASN A 89 -6.74 20.59 -1.56
N GLU A 90 -7.53 19.62 -2.03
CA GLU A 90 -8.41 19.81 -3.18
C GLU A 90 -9.50 20.86 -2.93
N ARG A 91 -9.90 21.01 -1.67
CA ARG A 91 -10.89 22.00 -1.23
C ARG A 91 -10.29 23.30 -0.72
N LEU A 92 -8.95 23.41 -0.71
CA LEU A 92 -8.20 24.58 -0.22
C LEU A 92 -8.64 25.05 1.18
N ASN A 93 -9.04 24.11 2.04
CA ASN A 93 -9.53 24.37 3.39
C ASN A 93 -8.55 23.88 4.48
N LEU A 94 -7.29 23.76 4.15
CA LEU A 94 -6.25 23.31 5.08
C LEU A 94 -6.08 24.28 6.23
N ARG A 95 -6.00 23.72 7.42
CA ARG A 95 -5.63 24.43 8.64
C ARG A 95 -4.80 23.51 9.54
N TYR A 96 -4.03 24.11 10.43
CA TYR A 96 -3.22 23.40 11.40
C TYR A 96 -3.64 23.84 12.79
N GLU A 97 -3.87 22.89 13.68
CA GLU A 97 -4.23 23.12 15.07
C GLU A 97 -3.36 22.23 15.97
N ASP A 98 -3.07 22.70 17.16
CA ASP A 98 -2.34 21.94 18.17
C ASP A 98 -3.34 21.14 19.00
N GLU A 99 -3.27 19.82 18.91
CA GLU A 99 -4.07 18.89 19.72
C GLU A 99 -3.24 18.41 20.90
N THR A 100 -3.79 18.54 22.11
CA THR A 100 -3.14 18.08 23.34
C THR A 100 -3.84 16.82 23.85
N TRP A 101 -3.06 15.78 24.10
CA TRP A 101 -3.52 14.48 24.55
C TRP A 101 -2.92 14.13 25.91
N ASP A 102 -3.74 13.60 26.81
CA ASP A 102 -3.29 12.84 27.96
C ASP A 102 -3.16 11.37 27.52
N VAL A 103 -1.93 10.86 27.56
CA VAL A 103 -1.56 9.51 27.12
C VAL A 103 -1.04 8.67 28.30
N THR A 104 -1.46 9.02 29.52
CA THR A 104 -1.03 8.32 30.76
C THR A 104 -1.31 6.84 30.68
N ASN A 105 -2.53 6.48 30.30
CA ASN A 105 -2.96 5.06 30.29
C ASN A 105 -2.23 4.25 29.24
N GLU A 106 -2.02 4.84 28.05
CA GLU A 106 -1.27 4.19 26.96
C GLU A 106 0.20 3.98 27.34
N LEU A 107 0.83 4.96 27.92
CA LEU A 107 2.22 4.83 28.36
C LEU A 107 2.37 3.83 29.50
N ASP A 108 1.44 3.78 30.43
CA ASP A 108 1.44 2.80 31.51
C ASP A 108 1.21 1.37 30.98
N ALA A 109 0.36 1.20 29.99
CA ALA A 109 0.16 -0.07 29.30
C ALA A 109 1.42 -0.50 28.54
N TYR A 110 2.04 0.42 27.81
CA TYR A 110 3.30 0.19 27.13
C TYR A 110 4.38 -0.31 28.10
N ILE A 111 4.55 0.36 29.23
CA ILE A 111 5.53 -0.03 30.25
C ILE A 111 5.26 -1.43 30.81
N ARG A 112 4.00 -1.83 30.99
CA ARG A 112 3.66 -3.18 31.38
C ARG A 112 4.06 -4.20 30.32
N HIS A 113 3.83 -3.90 29.04
CA HIS A 113 4.20 -4.79 27.93
C HIS A 113 5.71 -4.99 27.80
N LEU A 114 6.52 -4.04 28.29
CA LEU A 114 7.97 -4.18 28.34
C LEU A 114 8.50 -5.20 29.38
N GLU A 115 7.66 -5.82 30.20
CA GLU A 115 8.12 -6.72 31.27
C GLU A 115 9.13 -7.76 30.77
N ASN A 116 8.86 -8.34 29.60
CA ASN A 116 9.70 -9.39 29.00
C ASN A 116 10.61 -8.88 27.88
N PHE A 117 10.66 -7.59 27.63
CA PHE A 117 11.39 -7.02 26.53
C PHE A 117 12.34 -5.89 26.97
N VAL A 118 13.32 -5.62 26.13
CA VAL A 118 14.22 -4.46 26.23
C VAL A 118 14.10 -3.66 24.93
N PRO A 119 13.70 -2.38 24.97
CA PRO A 119 13.72 -1.53 23.78
C PRO A 119 15.15 -1.39 23.24
N ILE A 120 15.31 -1.49 21.93
CA ILE A 120 16.60 -1.33 21.25
C ILE A 120 16.57 -0.06 20.40
N ALA A 121 15.47 0.17 19.67
CA ALA A 121 15.28 1.35 18.84
C ALA A 121 13.80 1.71 18.73
N ASN A 122 13.54 3.01 18.52
CA ASN A 122 12.24 3.56 18.15
C ASN A 122 12.39 4.24 16.79
N GLU A 123 11.30 4.26 16.01
CA GLU A 123 11.21 4.93 14.70
C GLU A 123 12.40 4.56 13.79
N LEU A 124 12.75 3.26 13.80
CA LEU A 124 13.86 2.78 12.98
C LEU A 124 13.49 2.77 11.51
N THR A 125 14.16 3.60 10.72
CA THR A 125 13.99 3.57 9.26
C THR A 125 14.62 2.31 8.69
N VAL A 126 13.86 1.58 7.87
CA VAL A 126 14.31 0.41 7.10
C VAL A 126 13.97 0.57 5.64
N SER A 127 14.79 -0.02 4.76
CA SER A 127 14.70 0.19 3.32
C SER A 127 15.35 -0.97 2.56
N ASP A 128 14.92 -1.16 1.30
CA ASP A 128 15.69 -1.94 0.33
C ASP A 128 16.80 -1.11 -0.33
N ASN A 129 16.98 0.14 0.09
CA ASN A 129 17.91 1.14 -0.45
C ASN A 129 17.71 1.46 -1.94
N LYS A 130 16.50 1.25 -2.47
CA LYS A 130 16.23 1.45 -3.89
C LYS A 130 14.83 1.98 -4.15
N ARG A 131 13.82 1.37 -3.53
CA ARG A 131 12.43 1.62 -3.90
C ARG A 131 11.50 1.81 -2.70
N TYR A 132 11.68 1.02 -1.67
CA TYR A 132 10.80 0.99 -0.51
C TYR A 132 11.51 1.46 0.74
N ALA A 133 10.80 2.19 1.57
CA ALA A 133 11.23 2.52 2.92
C ALA A 133 10.03 2.63 3.85
N SER A 134 10.29 2.42 5.13
CA SER A 134 9.32 2.67 6.19
C SER A 134 10.03 2.90 7.51
N GLN A 135 9.26 3.26 8.54
CA GLN A 135 9.73 3.31 9.90
C GLN A 135 9.07 2.20 10.71
N ILE A 136 9.86 1.53 11.52
CA ILE A 136 9.42 0.55 12.51
C ILE A 136 9.23 1.30 13.82
N ASP A 137 8.03 1.32 14.38
CA ASP A 137 7.74 2.05 15.60
C ASP A 137 8.67 1.65 16.74
N ASN A 138 8.83 0.34 16.96
CA ASN A 138 9.64 -0.19 18.04
C ASN A 138 10.39 -1.46 17.60
N VAL A 139 11.68 -1.52 17.92
CA VAL A 139 12.51 -2.72 17.83
C VAL A 139 12.86 -3.14 19.25
N TRP A 140 12.44 -4.33 19.64
CA TRP A 140 12.67 -4.87 20.97
C TRP A 140 13.51 -6.12 20.96
N GLN A 141 14.20 -6.38 22.07
CA GLN A 141 14.87 -7.64 22.34
C GLN A 141 14.08 -8.41 23.38
N TYR A 142 13.70 -9.65 23.06
CA TYR A 142 13.07 -10.53 24.03
C TYR A 142 14.11 -11.04 25.04
N LYS A 143 13.86 -10.86 26.34
CA LYS A 143 14.85 -11.11 27.40
C LYS A 143 15.25 -12.58 27.53
N GLU A 144 14.36 -13.51 27.22
CA GLU A 144 14.60 -14.94 27.40
C GLU A 144 15.52 -15.48 26.28
N THR A 145 15.24 -15.15 25.01
CA THR A 145 15.98 -15.70 23.86
C THR A 145 17.05 -14.76 23.36
N GLY A 146 16.93 -13.47 23.65
CA GLY A 146 17.75 -12.43 23.03
C GLY A 146 17.34 -12.09 21.59
N GLY A 147 16.25 -12.69 21.09
CA GLY A 147 15.76 -12.50 19.73
C GLY A 147 15.13 -11.14 19.50
N ILE A 148 15.11 -10.72 18.25
CA ILE A 148 14.57 -9.41 17.81
C ILE A 148 13.07 -9.53 17.56
N TRP A 149 12.32 -8.58 18.10
CA TRP A 149 10.91 -8.41 17.86
C TRP A 149 10.64 -7.05 17.24
N LEU A 150 9.82 -7.03 16.19
CA LEU A 150 9.31 -5.78 15.62
C LEU A 150 7.91 -5.54 16.16
N VAL A 151 7.71 -4.40 16.77
CA VAL A 151 6.47 -4.09 17.48
C VAL A 151 5.91 -2.76 16.96
N ASP A 152 4.72 -2.84 16.44
CA ASP A 152 3.97 -1.69 15.95
C ASP A 152 3.01 -1.21 17.03
N THR A 153 2.87 0.10 17.20
CA THR A 153 1.98 0.70 18.20
C THR A 153 0.74 1.27 17.53
N LYS A 154 -0.43 0.82 17.93
CA LYS A 154 -1.71 1.27 17.39
C LYS A 154 -2.66 1.78 18.45
N THR A 155 -3.29 2.91 18.14
CA THR A 155 -4.32 3.56 18.96
C THR A 155 -5.70 3.56 18.28
N ASN A 156 -5.86 2.75 17.23
CA ASN A 156 -7.08 2.67 16.45
C ASN A 156 -8.26 2.16 17.27
N ASN A 157 -9.45 2.73 17.03
CA ASN A 157 -10.67 2.13 17.52
C ASN A 157 -11.09 0.97 16.59
N VAL A 158 -10.84 -0.26 17.01
CA VAL A 158 -11.11 -1.45 16.21
C VAL A 158 -12.58 -1.59 15.82
N LYS A 159 -13.53 -1.03 16.59
CA LYS A 159 -14.96 -1.03 16.24
C LYS A 159 -15.28 -0.26 14.98
N PHE A 160 -14.43 0.70 14.62
CA PHE A 160 -14.58 1.55 13.43
C PHE A 160 -13.50 1.28 12.38
N TYR A 161 -12.64 0.29 12.60
CA TYR A 161 -11.63 -0.06 11.62
C TYR A 161 -12.29 -0.74 10.41
N PRO A 162 -11.88 -0.40 9.16
CA PRO A 162 -12.50 -0.94 7.96
C PRO A 162 -12.35 -2.46 7.87
N THR A 163 -13.45 -3.17 7.66
CA THR A 163 -13.47 -4.63 7.52
C THR A 163 -13.34 -5.10 6.08
N CYS A 164 -13.36 -4.18 5.12
CA CYS A 164 -13.13 -4.44 3.71
C CYS A 164 -12.39 -3.25 3.08
N GLY A 165 -11.69 -3.49 1.97
CA GLY A 165 -11.01 -2.44 1.20
C GLY A 165 -11.65 -2.25 -0.19
N TYR A 166 -11.17 -1.27 -0.96
CA TYR A 166 -11.68 -0.95 -2.29
C TYR A 166 -11.67 -2.10 -3.28
N PHE A 167 -10.61 -2.91 -3.24
CA PHE A 167 -10.37 -3.97 -4.22
C PHE A 167 -10.59 -5.36 -3.64
N ASN A 168 -10.90 -5.44 -2.36
CA ASN A 168 -10.96 -6.69 -1.66
C ASN A 168 -12.41 -6.96 -1.21
N SER A 169 -13.00 -7.98 -1.80
CA SER A 169 -14.26 -8.55 -1.33
C SER A 169 -14.09 -9.40 -0.06
N ASN A 170 -12.87 -9.53 0.47
CA ASN A 170 -12.65 -10.23 1.72
C ASN A 170 -13.15 -9.33 2.85
N TYR A 171 -14.25 -9.76 3.44
CA TYR A 171 -14.79 -9.16 4.64
C TYR A 171 -14.20 -9.86 5.84
N PHE A 172 -13.68 -9.07 6.77
CA PHE A 172 -13.28 -9.57 8.07
C PHE A 172 -14.48 -9.56 8.99
N ALA A 173 -14.55 -10.50 9.93
CA ALA A 173 -15.66 -10.59 10.90
C ALA A 173 -15.64 -9.38 11.85
N SER A 174 -14.50 -8.76 12.07
CA SER A 174 -14.35 -7.59 12.93
C SER A 174 -13.25 -6.65 12.43
N GLY A 175 -13.27 -5.40 12.88
CA GLY A 175 -12.19 -4.45 12.62
C GLY A 175 -10.88 -4.86 13.29
N GLU A 176 -10.92 -5.64 14.37
CA GLU A 176 -9.71 -6.21 14.97
C GLU A 176 -9.03 -7.21 14.04
N GLU A 177 -9.79 -8.15 13.45
CA GLU A 177 -9.24 -9.09 12.46
C GLU A 177 -8.66 -8.35 11.24
N ALA A 178 -9.37 -7.35 10.75
CA ALA A 178 -8.89 -6.53 9.63
C ALA A 178 -7.60 -5.79 9.97
N LEU A 179 -7.48 -5.24 11.18
CA LEU A 179 -6.28 -4.58 11.65
C LEU A 179 -5.12 -5.57 11.82
N LYS A 180 -5.38 -6.76 12.39
CA LYS A 180 -4.36 -7.81 12.52
C LYS A 180 -3.86 -8.28 11.16
N GLU A 181 -4.72 -8.43 10.18
CA GLU A 181 -4.31 -8.77 8.80
C GLU A 181 -3.48 -7.65 8.16
N TYR A 182 -3.89 -6.39 8.33
CA TYR A 182 -3.09 -5.24 7.89
C TYR A 182 -1.69 -5.25 8.51
N LEU A 183 -1.61 -5.46 9.83
CA LEU A 183 -0.35 -5.51 10.57
C LEU A 183 0.51 -6.71 10.18
N SER A 184 -0.09 -7.85 9.89
CA SER A 184 0.62 -9.03 9.41
C SER A 184 1.38 -8.72 8.11
N TRP A 185 0.77 -8.03 7.16
CA TRP A 185 1.46 -7.57 5.96
C TRP A 185 2.52 -6.49 6.26
N GLN A 186 2.16 -5.46 7.01
CA GLN A 186 3.04 -4.35 7.33
C GLN A 186 4.32 -4.83 8.02
N LEU A 187 4.18 -5.55 9.12
CA LEU A 187 5.31 -6.02 9.92
C LEU A 187 6.13 -7.11 9.21
N SER A 188 5.50 -7.93 8.36
CA SER A 188 6.24 -8.91 7.57
C SER A 188 7.14 -8.23 6.54
N ILE A 189 6.66 -7.19 5.87
CA ILE A 189 7.50 -6.39 4.97
C ILE A 189 8.63 -5.70 5.74
N TYR A 190 8.32 -5.15 6.91
CA TYR A 190 9.34 -4.54 7.77
C TYR A 190 10.43 -5.55 8.18
N ALA A 191 10.03 -6.79 8.50
CA ALA A 191 10.97 -7.85 8.85
C ALA A 191 11.92 -8.19 7.68
N GLU A 192 11.40 -8.28 6.46
CA GLU A 192 12.23 -8.51 5.27
C GLU A 192 13.22 -7.35 5.05
N LEU A 193 12.76 -6.09 5.14
CA LEU A 193 13.63 -4.92 4.99
C LEU A 193 14.65 -4.81 6.13
N PHE A 194 14.25 -5.10 7.37
CA PHE A 194 15.14 -5.11 8.53
C PHE A 194 16.26 -6.15 8.39
N GLU A 195 15.90 -7.38 8.03
CA GLU A 195 16.87 -8.47 7.83
C GLU A 195 17.78 -8.21 6.63
N PHE A 196 17.28 -7.51 5.61
CA PHE A 196 18.08 -7.07 4.47
C PHE A 196 19.15 -6.04 4.87
N GLU A 197 18.79 -5.04 5.67
CA GLU A 197 19.74 -4.01 6.12
C GLU A 197 20.67 -4.49 7.22
N ASN A 198 20.26 -5.47 8.03
CA ASN A 198 21.00 -6.01 9.16
C ASN A 198 21.38 -7.49 8.93
N PRO A 199 22.30 -7.80 7.99
CA PRO A 199 22.67 -9.18 7.67
C PRO A 199 23.19 -9.91 8.90
N GLY A 200 22.56 -11.05 9.23
CA GLY A 200 22.91 -11.87 10.39
C GLY A 200 21.99 -11.66 11.60
N LEU A 201 21.17 -10.63 11.62
CA LEU A 201 20.05 -10.53 12.56
C LEU A 201 18.79 -11.16 11.95
N LYS A 202 18.03 -11.84 12.81
CA LYS A 202 16.76 -12.44 12.42
C LYS A 202 15.64 -11.92 13.33
N VAL A 203 14.51 -11.61 12.73
CA VAL A 203 13.31 -11.24 13.44
C VAL A 203 12.63 -12.51 13.95
N GLU A 204 12.57 -12.65 15.28
CA GLU A 204 11.98 -13.80 15.96
C GLU A 204 10.47 -13.67 16.07
N GLY A 205 9.97 -12.46 16.30
CA GLY A 205 8.54 -12.22 16.49
C GLY A 205 8.07 -10.87 15.96
N LEU A 206 6.79 -10.83 15.65
CA LEU A 206 6.05 -9.64 15.27
C LEU A 206 4.93 -9.42 16.26
N ALA A 207 4.71 -8.19 16.70
CA ALA A 207 3.65 -7.88 17.63
C ALA A 207 3.05 -6.50 17.41
N CYS A 208 1.87 -6.29 17.97
CA CYS A 208 1.24 -4.99 18.06
C CYS A 208 0.97 -4.63 19.52
N ASN A 209 1.43 -3.49 19.95
CA ASN A 209 0.94 -2.80 21.14
C ASN A 209 -0.35 -2.07 20.75
N TRP A 210 -1.49 -2.68 21.04
CA TRP A 210 -2.74 -1.99 20.90
C TRP A 210 -3.06 -1.24 22.18
N LEU A 211 -2.97 0.09 22.13
CA LEU A 211 -3.06 0.96 23.30
C LEU A 211 -4.18 1.98 23.09
N ARG A 212 -5.22 1.94 23.90
CA ARG A 212 -6.33 2.85 23.76
C ARG A 212 -7.07 3.12 25.07
N ASP A 213 -7.01 4.34 25.58
CA ASP A 213 -7.71 4.79 26.78
C ASP A 213 -7.46 3.85 27.97
N ASN A 214 -8.47 3.07 28.36
CA ASN A 214 -8.40 2.07 29.43
C ASN A 214 -8.41 0.63 28.90
N GLU A 215 -8.27 0.46 27.58
CA GLU A 215 -8.19 -0.83 26.91
C GLU A 215 -6.80 -0.98 26.32
N ASP A 216 -6.11 -2.06 26.65
CA ASP A 216 -4.81 -2.40 26.06
C ASP A 216 -4.72 -3.90 25.81
N ASP A 217 -3.98 -4.25 24.79
CA ASP A 217 -3.65 -5.64 24.47
C ASP A 217 -2.31 -5.73 23.75
N PHE A 218 -1.67 -6.87 23.88
CA PHE A 218 -0.43 -7.18 23.19
C PHE A 218 -0.67 -8.36 22.24
N TRP A 219 -0.85 -8.05 20.97
CA TRP A 219 -1.14 -9.04 19.95
C TRP A 219 0.12 -9.58 19.32
N ILE A 220 0.28 -10.90 19.37
CA ILE A 220 1.26 -11.58 18.53
C ILE A 220 0.73 -11.61 17.11
N ILE A 221 1.53 -11.13 16.17
CA ILE A 221 1.16 -11.00 14.76
C ILE A 221 1.83 -12.12 13.96
N GLU A 222 1.05 -12.81 13.16
CA GLU A 222 1.56 -13.86 12.29
C GLU A 222 2.41 -13.27 11.16
N ARG A 223 3.63 -13.78 10.98
CA ARG A 223 4.49 -13.39 9.88
C ARG A 223 4.06 -14.08 8.59
N LYS A 224 3.86 -13.31 7.54
CA LYS A 224 3.62 -13.84 6.20
C LYS A 224 4.90 -14.52 5.68
N PRO A 225 4.76 -15.59 4.88
CA PRO A 225 5.90 -16.20 4.21
C PRO A 225 6.70 -15.18 3.38
N SER A 226 8.02 -15.27 3.44
CA SER A 226 8.92 -14.34 2.72
C SER A 226 8.61 -14.29 1.22
N GLU A 227 8.33 -15.44 0.60
CA GLU A 227 7.99 -15.54 -0.81
C GLU A 227 6.73 -14.74 -1.15
N LEU A 228 5.75 -14.73 -0.24
CA LEU A 228 4.50 -14.00 -0.44
C LEU A 228 4.72 -12.48 -0.29
N VAL A 229 5.57 -12.07 0.63
CA VAL A 229 5.96 -10.66 0.81
C VAL A 229 6.67 -10.14 -0.45
N TRP A 230 7.65 -10.88 -0.93
CA TRP A 230 8.38 -10.49 -2.15
C TRP A 230 7.48 -10.50 -3.39
N ALA A 231 6.53 -11.44 -3.50
CA ALA A 231 5.54 -11.44 -4.58
C ALA A 231 4.65 -10.18 -4.56
N LEU A 232 4.29 -9.66 -3.37
CA LEU A 232 3.57 -8.40 -3.25
C LEU A 232 4.40 -7.20 -3.72
N LEU A 233 5.65 -7.13 -3.30
CA LEU A 233 6.58 -6.06 -3.71
C LEU A 233 6.84 -6.07 -5.22
N GLU A 234 6.96 -7.25 -5.82
CA GLU A 234 7.08 -7.42 -7.27
C GLU A 234 5.81 -6.99 -8.01
N THR A 235 4.64 -7.30 -7.46
CA THR A 235 3.36 -6.88 -8.06
C THR A 235 3.27 -5.36 -8.14
N ASP A 236 3.64 -4.65 -7.10
CA ASP A 236 3.70 -3.18 -7.12
C ASP A 236 4.73 -2.68 -8.14
N TYR A 237 5.87 -3.33 -8.24
CA TYR A 237 6.87 -3.02 -9.24
C TYR A 237 6.30 -3.07 -10.66
N PHE A 238 5.60 -4.13 -11.04
CA PHE A 238 5.00 -4.26 -12.36
C PHE A 238 3.89 -3.25 -12.62
N LEU A 239 3.04 -2.99 -11.64
CA LEU A 239 1.98 -2.00 -11.74
C LEU A 239 2.54 -0.59 -11.89
N SER A 240 3.61 -0.26 -11.18
CA SER A 240 4.28 1.02 -11.25
C SER A 240 5.03 1.25 -12.56
N ALA A 241 5.51 0.19 -13.22
CA ALA A 241 6.25 0.29 -14.48
C ALA A 241 5.45 0.85 -15.66
N ASN A 242 4.13 0.92 -15.55
CA ASN A 242 3.22 1.41 -16.59
C ASN A 242 2.49 2.71 -16.25
N GLY A 243 2.73 3.28 -15.08
CA GLY A 243 2.11 4.53 -14.60
C GLY A 243 3.05 5.73 -14.62
N PRO A 244 2.61 6.91 -14.13
CA PRO A 244 3.48 8.05 -13.88
C PRO A 244 4.43 7.70 -12.74
N VAL A 245 5.56 7.16 -13.10
CA VAL A 245 6.44 6.41 -12.23
C VAL A 245 7.37 7.34 -11.50
N TYR A 246 7.41 7.17 -10.21
CA TYR A 246 8.46 7.73 -9.37
C TYR A 246 9.74 6.89 -9.39
N PHE A 247 9.75 5.72 -10.08
CA PHE A 247 10.86 4.77 -10.06
C PHE A 247 11.13 4.16 -11.42
N HIS A 248 12.43 4.04 -11.74
CA HIS A 248 12.86 3.12 -12.78
C HIS A 248 12.89 1.70 -12.22
N PRO A 249 12.25 0.75 -12.91
CA PRO A 249 12.31 -0.64 -12.53
C PRO A 249 13.78 -1.11 -12.56
N ASP A 250 14.32 -1.46 -11.41
CA ASP A 250 15.63 -2.09 -11.28
C ASP A 250 15.43 -3.52 -10.78
N PRO A 251 15.66 -4.54 -11.63
CA PRO A 251 15.51 -5.95 -11.25
C PRO A 251 16.34 -6.34 -10.03
N SER A 252 17.41 -5.60 -9.71
CA SER A 252 18.26 -5.88 -8.54
C SER A 252 17.59 -5.57 -7.20
N ILE A 253 16.46 -4.86 -7.19
CA ILE A 253 15.64 -4.59 -6.01
C ILE A 253 15.21 -5.88 -5.31
N PHE A 254 14.89 -6.90 -6.08
CA PHE A 254 14.33 -8.16 -5.58
C PHE A 254 15.40 -9.18 -5.15
N GLY A 255 16.57 -8.72 -4.79
CA GLY A 255 17.64 -9.59 -4.29
C GLY A 255 18.29 -10.47 -5.36
N VAL A 256 17.97 -10.28 -6.64
CA VAL A 256 18.73 -10.87 -7.73
C VAL A 256 20.08 -10.16 -7.78
N ARG A 257 21.10 -10.78 -7.23
CA ARG A 257 22.47 -10.24 -7.29
C ARG A 257 22.87 -10.10 -8.75
N SER A 258 23.07 -8.88 -9.18
CA SER A 258 23.49 -8.53 -10.53
C SER A 258 24.99 -8.72 -10.71
N GLU A 259 25.49 -9.94 -10.61
CA GLU A 259 26.84 -10.24 -11.11
C GLU A 259 26.81 -11.15 -12.33
N THR A 260 25.64 -11.43 -12.86
CA THR A 260 25.55 -12.13 -14.13
C THR A 260 24.66 -11.35 -15.08
N THR A 261 25.21 -11.02 -16.24
CA THR A 261 24.45 -10.73 -17.46
C THR A 261 23.19 -11.59 -17.45
N PRO A 262 21.98 -11.03 -17.72
CA PRO A 262 20.78 -11.86 -17.73
C PRO A 262 21.10 -13.08 -18.60
N PRO A 263 20.90 -14.29 -18.06
CA PRO A 263 21.14 -15.47 -18.84
C PRO A 263 20.32 -15.36 -20.11
N SER A 264 20.98 -15.45 -21.25
CA SER A 264 20.29 -15.65 -22.52
C SER A 264 19.36 -16.83 -22.28
N LEU A 265 18.04 -16.61 -22.38
CA LEU A 265 17.04 -17.63 -22.14
C LEU A 265 17.41 -18.89 -22.92
N PRO A 266 17.59 -20.04 -22.28
CA PRO A 266 17.75 -21.30 -23.00
C PRO A 266 16.44 -21.54 -23.71
N ILE A 267 16.51 -21.63 -25.04
CA ILE A 267 15.41 -22.08 -25.85
C ILE A 267 15.46 -23.63 -25.80
N GLU A 268 15.10 -24.22 -24.67
CA GLU A 268 14.84 -25.66 -24.61
C GLU A 268 13.84 -25.98 -23.47
N ASN A 269 12.94 -26.85 -23.78
CA ASN A 269 11.65 -27.27 -23.25
C ASN A 269 11.56 -27.86 -21.84
N ASP A 270 12.31 -27.32 -20.87
CA ASP A 270 12.21 -27.72 -19.47
C ASP A 270 12.22 -26.47 -18.57
N VAL A 271 11.21 -25.62 -18.76
CA VAL A 271 11.05 -24.40 -17.96
C VAL A 271 10.31 -24.77 -16.69
N THR A 272 11.03 -24.97 -15.62
CA THR A 272 10.48 -24.76 -14.28
C THR A 272 9.90 -23.33 -14.27
N PRO A 273 8.62 -23.14 -13.96
CA PRO A 273 8.01 -21.81 -14.08
C PRO A 273 8.77 -20.82 -13.21
N ILE A 274 9.39 -19.84 -13.84
CA ILE A 274 10.05 -18.69 -13.18
C ILE A 274 9.02 -17.89 -12.38
N ILE A 275 7.73 -18.01 -12.73
CA ILE A 275 6.62 -17.37 -12.03
C ILE A 275 6.05 -18.38 -11.02
N PRO A 276 6.08 -18.07 -9.72
CA PRO A 276 5.51 -18.95 -8.71
C PRO A 276 4.04 -19.29 -8.99
N PRO A 277 3.60 -20.53 -8.82
CA PRO A 277 2.22 -20.96 -9.12
C PRO A 277 1.15 -20.08 -8.45
N HIS A 278 1.37 -19.68 -7.19
CA HIS A 278 0.44 -18.82 -6.46
C HIS A 278 0.28 -17.41 -7.08
N MET A 279 1.31 -16.88 -7.78
CA MET A 279 1.17 -15.62 -8.52
C MET A 279 0.30 -15.80 -9.77
N ILE A 280 0.38 -16.95 -10.40
CA ILE A 280 -0.47 -17.27 -11.54
C ILE A 280 -1.92 -17.37 -11.09
N ASP A 281 -2.17 -18.07 -9.99
CA ASP A 281 -3.52 -18.22 -9.40
C ASP A 281 -4.08 -16.87 -8.95
N PHE A 282 -3.26 -16.07 -8.28
CA PHE A 282 -3.64 -14.70 -7.86
C PHE A 282 -4.00 -13.82 -9.06
N LEU A 283 -3.16 -13.82 -10.10
CA LEU A 283 -3.42 -13.04 -11.31
C LEU A 283 -4.68 -13.53 -12.04
N ALA A 284 -4.87 -14.85 -12.13
CA ALA A 284 -6.04 -15.45 -12.73
C ALA A 284 -7.33 -15.07 -11.99
N GLU A 285 -7.32 -15.11 -10.66
CA GLU A 285 -8.45 -14.68 -9.81
C GLU A 285 -8.77 -13.20 -10.01
N LYS A 286 -7.75 -12.32 -9.97
CA LYS A 286 -7.95 -10.87 -10.18
C LYS A 286 -8.47 -10.56 -11.58
N LEU A 287 -7.93 -11.24 -12.60
CA LEU A 287 -8.40 -11.06 -13.97
C LEU A 287 -9.85 -11.51 -14.13
N LYS A 288 -10.22 -12.63 -13.52
CA LYS A 288 -11.61 -13.10 -13.52
C LYS A 288 -12.54 -12.09 -12.88
N ARG A 289 -12.22 -11.61 -11.66
CA ARG A 289 -13.03 -10.58 -10.96
C ARG A 289 -13.17 -9.29 -11.79
N TYR A 290 -12.09 -8.85 -12.43
CA TYR A 290 -12.15 -7.68 -13.31
C TYR A 290 -13.08 -7.91 -14.50
N GLN A 291 -13.07 -9.11 -15.10
CA GLN A 291 -13.93 -9.44 -16.22
C GLN A 291 -15.41 -9.53 -15.79
N ASP A 292 -15.68 -10.16 -14.64
CA ASP A 292 -17.01 -10.28 -14.08
C ASP A 292 -17.58 -8.88 -13.77
N ALA A 293 -16.85 -8.04 -13.06
CA ALA A 293 -17.25 -6.66 -12.75
C ALA A 293 -17.43 -5.80 -14.01
N LYS A 294 -16.58 -6.00 -15.03
CA LYS A 294 -16.71 -5.32 -16.32
C LYS A 294 -18.00 -5.75 -17.05
N SER A 295 -18.29 -7.06 -17.02
CA SER A 295 -19.54 -7.58 -17.63
C SER A 295 -20.76 -7.03 -16.94
N GLU A 296 -20.81 -7.06 -15.61
CA GLU A 296 -21.90 -6.49 -14.81
C GLU A 296 -22.10 -4.98 -15.08
N TYR A 297 -21.00 -4.25 -15.22
CA TYR A 297 -21.05 -2.82 -15.56
C TYR A 297 -21.65 -2.58 -16.96
N GLU A 298 -21.21 -3.33 -17.98
CA GLU A 298 -21.75 -3.17 -19.33
C GLU A 298 -23.24 -3.58 -19.40
N ASP A 299 -23.64 -4.67 -18.72
CA ASP A 299 -25.05 -5.11 -18.62
C ASP A 299 -25.93 -4.03 -17.94
N ALA A 300 -25.43 -3.43 -16.86
CA ALA A 300 -26.12 -2.35 -16.18
C ALA A 300 -26.26 -1.10 -17.09
N LYS A 301 -25.18 -0.77 -17.80
CA LYS A 301 -25.15 0.36 -18.75
C LYS A 301 -26.12 0.15 -19.90
N GLU A 302 -26.15 -1.02 -20.52
CA GLU A 302 -27.11 -1.37 -21.58
C GLU A 302 -28.55 -1.32 -21.06
N THR A 303 -28.79 -1.77 -19.83
CA THR A 303 -30.10 -1.70 -19.20
C THR A 303 -30.57 -0.26 -19.01
N ILE A 304 -29.68 0.62 -18.50
CA ILE A 304 -29.98 2.05 -18.34
C ILE A 304 -30.22 2.70 -19.71
N GLU A 305 -29.36 2.41 -20.69
CA GLU A 305 -29.57 2.96 -22.06
C GLU A 305 -30.90 2.55 -22.66
N ARG A 306 -31.26 1.27 -22.54
CA ARG A 306 -32.55 0.77 -23.02
C ARG A 306 -33.74 1.50 -22.35
N ILE A 307 -33.72 1.61 -21.03
CA ILE A 307 -34.80 2.32 -20.28
C ILE A 307 -34.84 3.79 -20.70
N MET A 308 -33.69 4.46 -20.83
CA MET A 308 -33.68 5.86 -21.25
C MET A 308 -34.22 6.06 -22.67
N ARG A 309 -33.93 5.14 -23.60
CA ARG A 309 -34.49 5.18 -24.98
C ARG A 309 -35.97 4.89 -25.02
N GLU A 310 -36.42 3.88 -24.26
CA GLU A 310 -37.87 3.54 -24.16
C GLU A 310 -38.73 4.70 -23.62
N HIS A 311 -38.16 5.52 -22.73
CA HIS A 311 -38.82 6.67 -22.12
C HIS A 311 -38.44 8.03 -22.73
N GLU A 312 -37.71 8.04 -23.85
CA GLU A 312 -37.24 9.25 -24.54
C GLU A 312 -36.40 10.21 -23.65
N ILE A 313 -35.71 9.66 -22.63
CA ILE A 313 -34.90 10.43 -21.70
C ILE A 313 -33.51 10.66 -22.31
N LYS A 314 -33.16 11.91 -22.58
CA LYS A 314 -31.84 12.26 -23.15
C LYS A 314 -30.74 12.37 -22.10
N SER A 315 -31.08 12.75 -20.88
CA SER A 315 -30.14 12.87 -19.78
C SER A 315 -30.85 12.65 -18.46
N TYR A 316 -30.23 11.89 -17.58
CA TYR A 316 -30.73 11.62 -16.23
C TYR A 316 -29.60 11.72 -15.21
N ASP A 317 -29.90 12.39 -14.09
CA ASP A 317 -28.95 12.59 -13.00
C ASP A 317 -29.29 11.64 -11.84
N PHE A 318 -28.34 10.76 -11.49
CA PHE A 318 -28.46 9.76 -10.42
C PHE A 318 -27.74 10.21 -9.14
N GLY A 319 -27.46 11.46 -8.99
CA GLY A 319 -26.65 12.00 -7.89
C GLY A 319 -25.15 11.87 -8.16
N PRO A 320 -24.49 10.76 -7.79
CA PRO A 320 -23.05 10.60 -8.09
C PRO A 320 -22.76 10.36 -9.58
N PHE A 321 -23.77 9.97 -10.38
CA PHE A 321 -23.64 9.65 -11.80
C PHE A 321 -24.65 10.41 -12.64
N LYS A 322 -24.24 10.77 -13.84
CA LYS A 322 -25.10 11.33 -14.87
C LYS A 322 -25.04 10.47 -16.13
N ALA A 323 -26.17 9.94 -16.56
CA ALA A 323 -26.31 9.25 -17.83
C ALA A 323 -26.78 10.23 -18.92
N THR A 324 -26.18 10.14 -20.10
CA THR A 324 -26.59 10.97 -21.26
C THR A 324 -26.52 10.11 -22.52
N ILE A 325 -27.58 10.09 -23.28
CA ILE A 325 -27.63 9.45 -24.60
C ILE A 325 -27.11 10.45 -25.62
N ALA A 326 -26.00 10.12 -26.27
CA ALA A 326 -25.51 10.90 -27.39
C ALA A 326 -26.45 10.72 -28.61
N ALA A 327 -26.64 11.78 -29.38
CA ALA A 327 -27.35 11.67 -30.63
C ALA A 327 -26.58 10.76 -31.60
N ASP A 328 -27.28 9.98 -32.39
CA ASP A 328 -26.67 9.19 -33.44
C ASP A 328 -25.91 10.12 -34.40
N SER A 329 -24.66 9.82 -34.64
CA SER A 329 -23.79 10.59 -35.51
C SER A 329 -23.14 9.69 -36.55
N GLU A 330 -23.15 10.11 -37.78
CA GLU A 330 -22.46 9.44 -38.86
C GLU A 330 -20.98 9.89 -38.89
N THR A 331 -20.08 8.99 -38.57
CA THR A 331 -18.64 9.30 -38.62
C THR A 331 -18.07 8.74 -39.92
N LYS A 332 -17.53 9.63 -40.76
CA LYS A 332 -16.76 9.19 -41.93
C LYS A 332 -15.38 8.75 -41.50
N THR A 333 -15.09 7.48 -41.61
CA THR A 333 -13.77 6.94 -41.34
C THR A 333 -13.05 6.68 -42.66
N PHE A 334 -11.74 6.96 -42.66
CA PHE A 334 -10.91 6.66 -43.81
C PHE A 334 -10.64 5.15 -43.86
N ASP A 335 -11.09 4.50 -44.95
CA ASP A 335 -10.81 3.07 -45.18
C ASP A 335 -9.37 2.91 -45.68
N SER A 336 -8.47 2.76 -44.72
CA SER A 336 -7.04 2.58 -45.00
C SER A 336 -6.75 1.26 -45.72
N THR A 337 -7.58 0.23 -45.53
CA THR A 337 -7.42 -1.06 -46.18
C THR A 337 -7.72 -0.96 -47.67
N ARG A 338 -8.84 -0.37 -48.00
CA ARG A 338 -9.22 -0.13 -49.39
C ARG A 338 -8.29 0.85 -50.08
N PHE A 339 -7.92 1.95 -49.40
CA PHE A 339 -6.96 2.90 -49.92
C PHE A 339 -5.61 2.28 -50.24
N LYS A 340 -5.10 1.41 -49.35
CA LYS A 340 -3.88 0.65 -49.57
C LYS A 340 -3.96 -0.27 -50.79
N ALA A 341 -5.11 -0.90 -51.02
CA ALA A 341 -5.33 -1.77 -52.14
C ALA A 341 -5.40 -1.01 -53.49
N ASP A 342 -6.09 0.14 -53.47
CA ASP A 342 -6.36 0.94 -54.68
C ASP A 342 -5.21 1.89 -55.04
N HIS A 343 -4.38 2.27 -54.04
CA HIS A 343 -3.32 3.29 -54.15
C HIS A 343 -2.05 2.87 -53.41
N ALA A 344 -1.49 1.70 -53.72
CA ALA A 344 -0.36 1.12 -53.00
C ALA A 344 0.89 2.01 -52.96
N ASP A 345 1.21 2.66 -54.06
CA ASP A 345 2.39 3.51 -54.18
C ASP A 345 2.24 4.81 -53.34
N LEU A 346 1.05 5.40 -53.39
CA LEU A 346 0.75 6.58 -52.59
C LEU A 346 0.71 6.27 -51.10
N TYR A 347 0.21 5.07 -50.73
CA TYR A 347 0.18 4.61 -49.33
C TYR A 347 1.58 4.41 -48.77
N ALA A 348 2.52 3.89 -49.57
CA ALA A 348 3.91 3.67 -49.18
C ALA A 348 4.64 4.97 -48.83
N ASP A 349 4.33 6.05 -49.52
CA ASP A 349 4.97 7.39 -49.33
C ASP A 349 4.55 8.05 -47.99
N TYR A 350 3.41 7.64 -47.43
CA TYR A 350 2.83 8.21 -46.20
C TYR A 350 2.89 7.31 -44.98
N ILE A 351 3.49 6.11 -45.10
CA ILE A 351 3.70 5.22 -43.95
C ILE A 351 4.87 5.70 -43.11
N THR A 352 4.63 5.93 -41.83
CA THR A 352 5.67 6.09 -40.82
C THR A 352 5.66 4.91 -39.88
N SER A 353 6.79 4.19 -39.77
CA SER A 353 6.94 3.13 -38.77
C SER A 353 7.30 3.73 -37.41
N LYS A 354 6.48 3.41 -36.37
CA LYS A 354 6.84 3.70 -34.98
C LYS A 354 7.10 2.37 -34.27
N LEU A 355 8.22 2.28 -33.59
CA LEU A 355 8.52 1.14 -32.73
C LEU A 355 7.51 1.11 -31.57
N LYS A 356 6.62 0.11 -31.56
CA LYS A 356 5.71 -0.15 -30.46
C LYS A 356 6.32 -1.28 -29.61
N LYS A 357 6.68 -0.96 -28.37
CA LYS A 357 7.13 -2.00 -27.44
C LYS A 357 5.99 -3.00 -27.21
N GLY A 358 6.31 -4.29 -27.30
CA GLY A 358 5.39 -5.33 -26.93
C GLY A 358 5.05 -5.26 -25.44
N GLY A 359 3.82 -5.59 -25.08
CA GLY A 359 3.36 -5.69 -23.70
C GLY A 359 2.86 -7.10 -23.41
N LEU A 360 2.84 -7.46 -22.12
CA LEU A 360 2.24 -8.72 -21.67
C LEU A 360 0.73 -8.72 -21.98
N ASN A 361 0.26 -9.76 -22.62
CA ASN A 361 -1.16 -9.95 -22.91
C ASN A 361 -1.64 -11.23 -22.22
N VAL A 362 -2.51 -11.09 -21.23
CA VAL A 362 -3.07 -12.19 -20.45
C VAL A 362 -4.52 -12.38 -20.84
N LYS A 363 -4.91 -13.60 -21.22
CA LYS A 363 -6.29 -13.96 -21.54
C LYS A 363 -6.66 -15.22 -20.76
N ILE A 364 -7.88 -15.29 -20.28
CA ILE A 364 -8.47 -16.53 -19.76
C ILE A 364 -8.77 -17.43 -20.97
N LYS A 365 -8.37 -18.69 -20.87
CA LYS A 365 -8.68 -19.73 -21.88
C LYS A 365 -10.06 -20.32 -21.62
#